data_bcceffab44a8059d9403f126bbd4c3a2
#
_entry.id   bcceffab44a8059d9403f126bbd4c3a2
#
_cell.length_a   1.000
_cell.length_b   1.000
_cell.length_c   1.000
_cell.angle_alpha   90.00
_cell.angle_beta   90.00
_cell.angle_gamma   90.00
#
_symmetry.space_group_name_H-M   'P 1'
#
loop_
_entity.id
_entity.type
_entity.pdbx_description
1 polymer ?
#
loop_
_entity_poly.entity_id
_entity_poly.type
_entity_poly.pdbx_seq_one_letter_code
_entity_poly.pdbx_strand_id
1 'polypeptide(L)'
;GLNREWINKQGDFFVESPINFLTAIIWFLKKYKQGKYCTLPHVIELMQVDYEKLFSVLRTEAEIEVLINPFISAYQNDAMEQLEGQVASAKIGMARLSSPQLYWVLSANDFTLDINNPEDPKILCLANNPQKQQVYGAVLSLYITRLIKLVNKKNQLKSSLIFDEFPTIYFND
;
A
#
# COMPACT_ATOMS: atom_id res chain seq x y z
N GLY A 1 1.70 -11.86 -0.01
CA GLY A 1 2.02 -10.92 1.03
C GLY A 1 3.24 -10.10 0.70
N LEU A 2 3.20 -8.84 1.04
CA LEU A 2 4.38 -8.01 1.19
C LEU A 2 5.34 -8.76 2.11
N ASN A 3 6.51 -8.99 1.65
CA ASN A 3 7.55 -9.89 2.09
C ASN A 3 7.50 -10.27 3.59
N ARG A 4 7.27 -11.55 3.94
CA ARG A 4 7.31 -12.07 5.31
C ARG A 4 8.59 -11.69 6.06
N GLU A 5 9.68 -11.53 5.35
CA GLU A 5 10.96 -11.12 5.92
C GLU A 5 10.91 -9.71 6.51
N TRP A 6 10.06 -8.82 6.00
CA TRP A 6 9.92 -7.46 6.52
C TRP A 6 9.26 -7.43 7.89
N ILE A 7 8.30 -8.32 8.13
CA ILE A 7 7.59 -8.39 9.42
C ILE A 7 8.50 -8.90 10.53
N ASN A 8 9.39 -9.85 10.21
CA ASN A 8 10.32 -10.45 11.16
C ASN A 8 11.58 -9.59 11.39
N LYS A 9 11.78 -8.52 10.63
CA LYS A 9 12.96 -7.65 10.67
C LYS A 9 12.58 -6.20 10.97
N GLN A 10 11.55 -5.96 11.77
CA GLN A 10 11.23 -4.63 12.25
C GLN A 10 12.44 -4.04 12.99
N GLY A 11 12.85 -2.81 12.61
CA GLY A 11 14.03 -2.14 13.11
C GLY A 11 15.29 -2.34 12.25
N ASP A 12 15.26 -3.17 11.21
CA ASP A 12 16.32 -3.24 10.23
C ASP A 12 16.22 -2.09 9.23
N PHE A 13 17.31 -1.35 9.05
CA PHE A 13 17.39 -0.20 8.13
C PHE A 13 16.92 -0.54 6.70
N PHE A 14 17.27 -1.71 6.19
CA PHE A 14 16.89 -2.16 4.84
C PHE A 14 15.39 -2.51 4.72
N VAL A 15 14.68 -2.64 5.82
CA VAL A 15 13.23 -2.86 5.87
C VAL A 15 12.49 -1.54 6.11
N GLU A 16 12.97 -0.73 7.04
CA GLU A 16 12.35 0.54 7.41
C GLU A 16 12.42 1.57 6.27
N SER A 17 13.54 1.61 5.52
CA SER A 17 13.71 2.57 4.43
C SER A 17 12.67 2.41 3.31
N PRO A 18 12.43 1.22 2.74
CA PRO A 18 11.37 1.03 1.75
C PRO A 18 9.97 1.38 2.28
N ILE A 19 9.69 1.08 3.55
CA ILE A 19 8.41 1.40 4.19
C ILE A 19 8.25 2.91 4.32
N ASN A 20 9.28 3.62 4.77
CA ASN A 20 9.25 5.08 4.90
C ASN A 20 9.08 5.76 3.55
N PHE A 21 9.78 5.29 2.51
CA PHE A 21 9.63 5.81 1.16
C PHE A 21 8.19 5.65 0.64
N LEU A 22 7.63 4.46 0.76
CA LEU A 22 6.27 4.17 0.35
C LEU A 22 5.24 4.98 1.17
N THR A 23 5.47 5.09 2.47
CA THR A 23 4.61 5.87 3.37
C THR A 23 4.59 7.34 2.98
N ALA A 24 5.74 7.92 2.65
CA ALA A 24 5.83 9.31 2.22
C ALA A 24 5.03 9.57 0.93
N ILE A 25 5.15 8.68 -0.05
CA ILE A 25 4.41 8.79 -1.32
C ILE A 25 2.90 8.68 -1.09
N ILE A 26 2.46 7.70 -0.29
CA ILE A 26 1.04 7.54 0.04
C ILE A 26 0.51 8.75 0.79
N TRP A 27 1.28 9.27 1.76
CA TRP A 27 0.88 10.44 2.54
C TRP A 27 0.75 11.69 1.68
N PHE A 28 1.72 11.92 0.79
CA PHE A 28 1.65 13.00 -0.18
C PHE A 28 0.38 12.90 -1.04
N LEU A 29 0.11 11.73 -1.63
CA LEU A 29 -1.08 11.53 -2.46
C LEU A 29 -2.39 11.68 -1.67
N LYS A 30 -2.38 11.31 -0.38
CA LYS A 30 -3.53 11.50 0.51
C LYS A 30 -3.85 12.98 0.74
N LYS A 31 -2.84 13.83 0.80
CA LYS A 31 -2.99 15.28 0.96
C LYS A 31 -3.27 15.97 -0.38
N TYR A 32 -2.64 15.53 -1.45
CA TYR A 32 -2.77 16.12 -2.77
C TYR A 32 -4.19 16.02 -3.30
N LYS A 33 -4.77 17.17 -3.66
CA LYS A 33 -6.15 17.28 -4.17
C LYS A 33 -7.18 16.47 -3.34
N GLN A 34 -7.09 16.55 -2.03
CA GLN A 34 -7.98 15.87 -1.08
C GLN A 34 -8.00 14.32 -1.25
N GLY A 35 -6.89 13.73 -1.65
CA GLY A 35 -6.75 12.29 -1.80
C GLY A 35 -7.34 11.72 -3.10
N LYS A 36 -7.76 12.54 -4.05
CA LYS A 36 -8.33 12.09 -5.34
C LYS A 36 -7.47 11.04 -6.05
N TYR A 37 -6.16 11.16 -5.93
CA TYR A 37 -5.19 10.27 -6.57
C TYR A 37 -4.50 9.31 -5.57
N CYS A 38 -5.02 9.17 -4.36
CA CYS A 38 -4.47 8.26 -3.37
C CYS A 38 -4.93 6.82 -3.62
N THR A 39 -4.47 6.24 -4.71
CA THR A 39 -4.71 4.84 -5.11
C THR A 39 -3.40 4.13 -5.38
N LEU A 40 -3.39 2.79 -5.28
CA LEU A 40 -2.17 2.00 -5.52
C LEU A 40 -1.56 2.23 -6.92
N PRO A 41 -2.33 2.31 -8.02
CA PRO A 41 -1.77 2.68 -9.32
C PRO A 41 -1.02 4.01 -9.32
N HIS A 42 -1.60 5.06 -8.72
CA HIS A 42 -0.91 6.36 -8.66
C HIS A 42 0.35 6.32 -7.79
N VAL A 43 0.35 5.52 -6.73
CA VAL A 43 1.57 5.28 -5.93
C VAL A 43 2.66 4.64 -6.78
N ILE A 44 2.31 3.59 -7.54
CA ILE A 44 3.24 2.87 -8.40
C ILE A 44 3.82 3.82 -9.47
N GLU A 45 2.99 4.59 -10.13
CA GLU A 45 3.43 5.54 -11.16
C GLU A 45 4.32 6.65 -10.58
N LEU A 46 3.94 7.21 -9.44
CA LEU A 46 4.74 8.25 -8.79
C LEU A 46 6.13 7.73 -8.35
N MET A 47 6.21 6.47 -7.93
CA MET A 47 7.50 5.83 -7.59
C MET A 47 8.44 5.66 -8.78
N GLN A 48 7.94 5.68 -10.02
CA GLN A 48 8.76 5.55 -11.23
C GLN A 48 9.25 6.88 -11.79
N VAL A 49 8.79 8.00 -11.24
CA VAL A 49 9.22 9.34 -11.66
C VAL A 49 10.69 9.56 -11.28
N ASP A 50 11.44 10.29 -12.12
CA ASP A 50 12.82 10.68 -11.84
C ASP A 50 12.96 11.32 -10.47
N TYR A 51 14.02 10.99 -9.74
CA TYR A 51 14.23 11.44 -8.36
C TYR A 51 14.18 12.96 -8.20
N GLU A 52 14.74 13.69 -9.15
CA GLU A 52 14.71 15.16 -9.14
C GLU A 52 13.27 15.68 -9.07
N LYS A 53 12.41 15.19 -9.97
CA LYS A 53 11.00 15.57 -10.03
C LYS A 53 10.24 15.03 -8.82
N LEU A 54 10.49 13.78 -8.46
CA LEU A 54 9.83 13.14 -7.32
C LEU A 54 10.08 13.90 -6.03
N PHE A 55 11.34 14.18 -5.71
CA PHE A 55 11.70 14.89 -4.49
C PHE A 55 11.25 16.36 -4.51
N SER A 56 11.28 17.02 -5.67
CA SER A 56 10.74 18.39 -5.78
C SER A 56 9.25 18.44 -5.43
N VAL A 57 8.49 17.42 -5.83
CA VAL A 57 7.07 17.32 -5.54
C VAL A 57 6.83 16.92 -4.07
N LEU A 58 7.53 15.91 -3.57
CA LEU A 58 7.34 15.45 -2.18
C LEU A 58 7.69 16.52 -1.15
N ARG A 59 8.69 17.37 -1.41
CA ARG A 59 9.07 18.49 -0.53
C ARG A 59 7.98 19.55 -0.35
N THR A 60 6.99 19.57 -1.20
CA THR A 60 5.85 20.49 -1.03
C THR A 60 4.96 20.14 0.16
N GLU A 61 5.09 18.92 0.72
CA GLU A 61 4.35 18.46 1.88
C GLU A 61 5.29 18.41 3.10
N ALA A 62 5.15 19.36 4.01
CA ALA A 62 6.02 19.48 5.19
C ALA A 62 5.89 18.30 6.16
N GLU A 63 4.72 17.66 6.25
CA GLU A 63 4.47 16.57 7.21
C GLU A 63 5.32 15.31 6.93
N ILE A 64 5.83 15.14 5.70
CA ILE A 64 6.64 13.97 5.32
C ILE A 64 8.14 14.26 5.28
N GLU A 65 8.56 15.46 5.64
CA GLU A 65 9.96 15.88 5.54
C GLU A 65 10.92 14.90 6.24
N VAL A 66 10.60 14.48 7.45
CA VAL A 66 11.41 13.52 8.21
C VAL A 66 11.53 12.17 7.50
N LEU A 67 10.47 11.73 6.82
CA LEU A 67 10.47 10.47 6.09
C LEU A 67 11.31 10.50 4.82
N ILE A 68 11.38 11.65 4.14
CA ILE A 68 12.04 11.77 2.83
C ILE A 68 13.47 12.29 2.90
N ASN A 69 13.85 12.98 3.98
CA ASN A 69 15.19 13.58 4.13
C ASN A 69 16.34 12.58 3.91
N PRO A 70 16.33 11.34 4.41
CA PRO A 70 17.39 10.39 4.15
C PRO A 70 17.60 10.10 2.66
N PHE A 71 16.51 9.99 1.89
CA PHE A 71 16.55 9.73 0.45
C PHE A 71 17.04 10.96 -0.32
N ILE A 72 16.59 12.13 0.06
CA ILE A 72 17.03 13.40 -0.53
C ILE A 72 18.52 13.63 -0.26
N SER A 73 18.98 13.37 0.95
CA SER A 73 20.41 13.47 1.30
C SER A 73 21.26 12.52 0.47
N ALA A 74 20.83 11.27 0.30
CA ALA A 74 21.54 10.31 -0.56
C ALA A 74 21.61 10.81 -2.02
N TYR A 75 20.51 11.34 -2.55
CA TYR A 75 20.46 11.90 -3.89
C TYR A 75 21.38 13.13 -4.05
N GLN A 76 21.33 14.09 -3.12
CA GLN A 76 22.14 15.32 -3.17
C GLN A 76 23.64 15.07 -3.00
N ASN A 77 24.01 14.02 -2.28
CA ASN A 77 25.41 13.63 -2.09
C ASN A 77 25.91 12.67 -3.18
N ASP A 78 25.17 12.51 -4.27
CA ASP A 78 25.48 11.59 -5.38
C ASP A 78 25.68 10.13 -4.94
N ALA A 79 25.03 9.75 -3.83
CA ALA A 79 25.09 8.38 -3.28
C ALA A 79 23.97 7.50 -3.90
N MET A 80 24.00 7.34 -5.23
CA MET A 80 22.93 6.67 -5.98
C MET A 80 22.78 5.19 -5.61
N GLU A 81 23.89 4.47 -5.37
CA GLU A 81 23.81 3.07 -4.94
C GLU A 81 23.08 2.93 -3.59
N GLN A 82 23.34 3.84 -2.66
CA GLN A 82 22.64 3.87 -1.38
C GLN A 82 21.15 4.17 -1.58
N LEU A 83 20.82 5.17 -2.39
CA LEU A 83 19.43 5.55 -2.67
C LEU A 83 18.67 4.39 -3.31
N GLU A 84 19.23 3.78 -4.36
CA GLU A 84 18.60 2.62 -5.01
C GLU A 84 18.47 1.44 -4.05
N GLY A 85 19.46 1.16 -3.22
CA GLY A 85 19.38 0.12 -2.19
C GLY A 85 18.25 0.36 -1.19
N GLN A 86 18.01 1.63 -0.80
CA GLN A 86 16.94 2.02 0.12
C GLN A 86 15.54 1.83 -0.48
N VAL A 87 15.36 2.06 -1.77
CA VAL A 87 14.02 2.08 -2.41
C VAL A 87 13.72 0.84 -3.24
N ALA A 88 14.73 0.04 -3.61
CA ALA A 88 14.60 -1.10 -4.52
C ALA A 88 13.51 -2.09 -4.10
N SER A 89 13.49 -2.47 -2.83
CA SER A 89 12.49 -3.42 -2.31
C SER A 89 11.06 -2.91 -2.44
N ALA A 90 10.84 -1.61 -2.23
CA ALA A 90 9.54 -0.98 -2.42
C ALA A 90 9.14 -0.99 -3.90
N LYS A 91 10.04 -0.57 -4.78
CA LYS A 91 9.80 -0.55 -6.24
C LYS A 91 9.49 -1.96 -6.77
N ILE A 92 10.28 -2.97 -6.40
CA ILE A 92 10.08 -4.37 -6.82
C ILE A 92 8.75 -4.91 -6.27
N GLY A 93 8.46 -4.67 -4.99
CA GLY A 93 7.21 -5.12 -4.37
C GLY A 93 5.98 -4.53 -5.04
N MET A 94 6.01 -3.24 -5.33
CA MET A 94 4.90 -2.53 -5.96
C MET A 94 4.77 -2.85 -7.45
N ALA A 95 5.86 -3.09 -8.16
CA ALA A 95 5.85 -3.47 -9.58
C ALA A 95 5.07 -4.77 -9.85
N ARG A 96 5.02 -5.69 -8.87
CA ARG A 96 4.20 -6.91 -8.96
C ARG A 96 2.70 -6.63 -9.06
N LEU A 97 2.25 -5.46 -8.62
CA LEU A 97 0.86 -5.02 -8.69
C LEU A 97 0.58 -4.21 -9.96
N SER A 98 1.58 -4.01 -10.82
CA SER A 98 1.49 -3.26 -12.08
C SER A 98 0.92 -4.14 -13.18
N SER A 99 -0.39 -4.30 -13.22
CA SER A 99 -1.10 -4.94 -14.31
C SER A 99 -2.35 -4.12 -14.69
N PRO A 100 -2.76 -4.12 -15.97
CA PRO A 100 -3.96 -3.39 -16.41
C PRO A 100 -5.21 -3.74 -15.60
N GLN A 101 -5.39 -5.01 -15.26
CA GLN A 101 -6.54 -5.48 -14.49
C GLN A 101 -6.53 -4.94 -13.06
N LEU A 102 -5.36 -4.97 -12.38
CA LEU A 102 -5.24 -4.41 -11.03
C LEU A 102 -5.33 -2.89 -11.05
N TYR A 103 -4.76 -2.23 -12.06
CA TYR A 103 -4.90 -0.78 -12.21
C TYR A 103 -6.36 -0.38 -12.34
N TRP A 104 -7.14 -1.09 -13.16
CA TRP A 104 -8.57 -0.85 -13.28
C TRP A 104 -9.30 -0.96 -11.95
N VAL A 105 -9.13 -2.09 -11.24
CA VAL A 105 -9.82 -2.36 -9.97
C VAL A 105 -9.36 -1.41 -8.85
N LEU A 106 -8.07 -1.08 -8.79
CA LEU A 106 -7.49 -0.32 -7.67
C LEU A 106 -7.46 1.20 -7.88
N SER A 107 -7.86 1.70 -9.04
CA SER A 107 -7.94 3.14 -9.32
C SER A 107 -9.31 3.75 -9.03
N ALA A 108 -10.34 2.92 -8.87
CA ALA A 108 -11.69 3.35 -8.54
C ALA A 108 -11.96 3.33 -7.02
N ASN A 109 -13.04 3.95 -6.61
CA ASN A 109 -13.52 3.97 -5.24
C ASN A 109 -15.05 3.86 -5.23
N ASP A 110 -15.56 2.69 -5.66
CA ASP A 110 -16.98 2.45 -5.91
C ASP A 110 -17.76 2.10 -4.63
N PHE A 111 -17.07 1.63 -3.59
CA PHE A 111 -17.67 1.27 -2.30
C PHE A 111 -16.67 1.42 -1.15
N THR A 112 -17.18 1.40 0.07
CA THR A 112 -16.37 1.41 1.29
C THR A 112 -16.28 0.01 1.88
N LEU A 113 -15.17 -0.31 2.56
CA LEU A 113 -15.00 -1.58 3.30
C LEU A 113 -15.73 -1.60 4.65
N ASP A 114 -16.48 -0.56 4.98
CA ASP A 114 -17.31 -0.49 6.18
C ASP A 114 -18.63 -1.23 5.94
N ILE A 115 -18.53 -2.54 5.71
CA ILE A 115 -19.61 -3.39 5.19
C ILE A 115 -20.74 -3.63 6.18
N ASN A 116 -20.50 -3.50 7.47
CA ASN A 116 -21.49 -3.69 8.53
C ASN A 116 -21.95 -2.38 9.16
N ASN A 117 -21.79 -1.27 8.45
CA ASN A 117 -22.35 0.01 8.83
C ASN A 117 -23.89 -0.08 8.86
N PRO A 118 -24.55 0.27 9.98
CA PRO A 118 -26.03 0.22 10.08
C PRO A 118 -26.76 1.05 9.02
N GLU A 119 -26.15 2.16 8.60
CA GLU A 119 -26.74 3.07 7.60
C GLU A 119 -26.61 2.56 6.15
N ASP A 120 -25.63 1.69 5.89
CA ASP A 120 -25.33 1.20 4.55
C ASP A 120 -24.68 -0.20 4.60
N PRO A 121 -25.45 -1.22 5.06
CA PRO A 121 -24.93 -2.59 5.18
C PRO A 121 -24.72 -3.22 3.81
N LYS A 122 -23.63 -3.99 3.67
CA LYS A 122 -23.23 -4.60 2.40
C LYS A 122 -22.87 -6.07 2.55
N ILE A 123 -23.02 -6.81 1.48
CA ILE A 123 -22.40 -8.11 1.29
C ILE A 123 -21.22 -7.93 0.34
N LEU A 124 -20.02 -8.27 0.81
CA LEU A 124 -18.81 -8.20 0.02
C LEU A 124 -18.30 -9.60 -0.31
N CYS A 125 -18.17 -9.89 -1.59
CA CYS A 125 -17.58 -11.12 -2.10
C CYS A 125 -16.21 -10.81 -2.70
N LEU A 126 -15.16 -11.47 -2.21
CA LEU A 126 -13.79 -11.38 -2.71
C LEU A 126 -13.40 -12.73 -3.30
N ALA A 127 -13.11 -12.77 -4.59
CA ALA A 127 -12.67 -13.98 -5.27
C ALA A 127 -11.17 -13.93 -5.59
N ASN A 128 -10.52 -15.09 -5.56
CA ASN A 128 -9.14 -15.26 -5.97
C ASN A 128 -9.07 -16.05 -7.28
N ASN A 129 -8.00 -15.84 -8.04
CA ASN A 129 -7.69 -16.64 -9.22
C ASN A 129 -6.49 -17.55 -8.89
N PRO A 130 -6.66 -18.88 -8.89
CA PRO A 130 -5.57 -19.80 -8.56
C PRO A 130 -4.31 -19.63 -9.44
N GLN A 131 -4.47 -19.24 -10.70
CA GLN A 131 -3.35 -19.01 -11.61
C GLN A 131 -2.56 -17.72 -11.31
N LYS A 132 -3.17 -16.76 -10.59
CA LYS A 132 -2.57 -15.46 -10.25
C LYS A 132 -2.52 -15.23 -8.74
N GLN A 133 -2.56 -16.30 -7.98
CA GLN A 133 -2.68 -16.29 -6.52
C GLN A 133 -1.63 -15.42 -5.82
N GLN A 134 -0.37 -15.45 -6.27
CA GLN A 134 0.70 -14.66 -5.65
C GLN A 134 0.46 -13.15 -5.74
N VAL A 135 -0.11 -12.69 -6.83
CA VAL A 135 -0.38 -11.26 -7.06
C VAL A 135 -1.69 -10.85 -6.39
N TYR A 136 -2.77 -11.58 -6.68
CA TYR A 136 -4.09 -11.25 -6.13
C TYR A 136 -4.18 -11.51 -4.63
N GLY A 137 -3.48 -12.53 -4.13
CA GLY A 137 -3.41 -12.82 -2.71
C GLY A 137 -2.85 -11.66 -1.87
N ALA A 138 -1.89 -10.88 -2.40
CA ALA A 138 -1.36 -9.70 -1.73
C ALA A 138 -2.44 -8.60 -1.60
N VAL A 139 -3.20 -8.36 -2.66
CA VAL A 139 -4.31 -7.38 -2.66
C VAL A 139 -5.43 -7.84 -1.74
N LEU A 140 -5.83 -9.11 -1.83
CA LEU A 140 -6.87 -9.68 -0.95
C LEU A 140 -6.47 -9.62 0.52
N SER A 141 -5.22 -9.91 0.85
CA SER A 141 -4.70 -9.81 2.22
C SER A 141 -4.82 -8.37 2.76
N LEU A 142 -4.55 -7.38 1.92
CA LEU A 142 -4.72 -5.96 2.30
C LEU A 142 -6.19 -5.63 2.59
N TYR A 143 -7.12 -6.06 1.73
CA TYR A 143 -8.56 -5.88 1.94
C TYR A 143 -9.03 -6.58 3.21
N ILE A 144 -8.66 -7.84 3.42
CA ILE A 144 -9.07 -8.62 4.59
C ILE A 144 -8.54 -8.00 5.88
N THR A 145 -7.26 -7.64 5.92
CA THR A 145 -6.66 -6.99 7.10
C THR A 145 -7.40 -5.69 7.46
N ARG A 146 -7.76 -4.91 6.45
CA ARG A 146 -8.53 -3.67 6.68
C ARG A 146 -9.96 -3.97 7.11
N LEU A 147 -10.60 -4.94 6.48
CA LEU A 147 -11.97 -5.36 6.75
C LEU A 147 -12.14 -5.83 8.19
N ILE A 148 -11.26 -6.70 8.69
CA ILE A 148 -11.27 -7.19 10.07
C ILE A 148 -11.25 -6.03 11.08
N LYS A 149 -10.42 -5.01 10.82
CA LYS A 149 -10.37 -3.82 11.69
C LYS A 149 -11.65 -2.98 11.63
N LEU A 150 -12.33 -2.95 10.50
CA LEU A 150 -13.56 -2.15 10.33
C LEU A 150 -14.79 -2.84 10.93
N VAL A 151 -14.95 -4.14 10.71
CA VAL A 151 -16.13 -4.89 11.23
C VAL A 151 -16.14 -5.01 12.74
N ASN A 152 -14.98 -4.88 13.40
CA ASN A 152 -14.84 -4.94 14.86
C ASN A 152 -15.02 -3.59 15.57
N LYS A 153 -15.43 -2.55 14.87
CA LYS A 153 -15.74 -1.26 15.50
C LYS A 153 -17.00 -1.36 16.36
N LYS A 154 -17.08 -0.51 17.38
CA LYS A 154 -18.32 -0.35 18.18
C LYS A 154 -19.44 0.21 17.32
N ASN A 155 -20.67 -0.13 17.70
CA ASN A 155 -21.91 0.34 17.06
C ASN A 155 -22.08 -0.08 15.59
N GLN A 156 -21.47 -1.22 15.20
CA GLN A 156 -21.65 -1.85 13.91
C GLN A 156 -22.63 -3.02 14.00
N LEU A 157 -23.24 -3.39 12.87
CA LEU A 157 -24.06 -4.61 12.78
C LEU A 157 -23.19 -5.86 13.00
N LYS A 158 -23.82 -6.92 13.51
CA LYS A 158 -23.18 -8.23 13.55
C LYS A 158 -22.87 -8.68 12.12
N SER A 159 -21.67 -9.20 11.89
CA SER A 159 -21.24 -9.68 10.58
C SER A 159 -20.57 -11.04 10.69
N SER A 160 -20.62 -11.81 9.61
CA SER A 160 -19.89 -13.07 9.46
C SER A 160 -18.83 -12.91 8.38
N LEU A 161 -17.62 -13.36 8.66
CA LEU A 161 -16.54 -13.48 7.69
C LEU A 161 -16.41 -14.96 7.33
N ILE A 162 -16.71 -15.30 6.08
CA ILE A 162 -16.65 -16.66 5.58
C ILE A 162 -15.43 -16.79 4.69
N PHE A 163 -14.50 -17.66 5.06
CA PHE A 163 -13.29 -17.92 4.30
C PHE A 163 -13.35 -19.34 3.74
N ASP A 164 -13.44 -19.42 2.42
CA ASP A 164 -13.23 -20.67 1.69
C ASP A 164 -11.77 -20.72 1.23
N GLU A 165 -11.12 -21.89 1.35
CA GLU A 165 -9.69 -22.09 1.01
C GLU A 165 -8.74 -21.13 1.72
N PHE A 166 -8.94 -20.90 3.01
CA PHE A 166 -8.16 -20.01 3.87
C PHE A 166 -6.63 -20.09 3.73
N PRO A 167 -6.01 -21.28 3.52
CA PRO A 167 -4.55 -21.37 3.36
C PRO A 167 -3.99 -20.61 2.17
N THR A 168 -4.84 -20.15 1.24
CA THR A 168 -4.40 -19.40 0.05
C THR A 168 -4.19 -17.91 0.32
N ILE A 169 -4.60 -17.41 1.48
CA ILE A 169 -4.52 -16.01 1.88
C ILE A 169 -3.69 -15.89 3.16
N TYR A 170 -2.76 -14.97 3.15
CA TYR A 170 -1.93 -14.68 4.32
C TYR A 170 -2.29 -13.31 4.91
N PHE A 171 -2.58 -13.28 6.23
CA PHE A 171 -2.69 -12.04 7.00
C PHE A 171 -2.09 -12.24 8.39
N ASN A 172 -1.63 -11.16 8.99
CA ASN A 172 -1.19 -11.15 10.38
C ASN A 172 -2.37 -10.82 11.29
N ASP A 173 -2.43 -11.52 12.42
CA ASP A 173 -3.32 -11.22 13.53
C ASP A 173 -2.99 -9.85 14.16
#